data_a361e369eeb44ef0262069cca93d478f
#
_entry.id   a361e369eeb44ef0262069cca93d478f
#
_cell.length_a   1.000
_cell.length_b   1.000
_cell.length_c   1.000
_cell.angle_alpha   90.00
_cell.angle_beta   90.00
_cell.angle_gamma   90.00
#
_symmetry.space_group_name_H-M   'P 1'
#
loop_
_entity.id
_entity.type
_entity.pdbx_description
1 polymer ?
#
loop_
_entity_poly.entity_id
_entity_poly.type
_entity_poly.pdbx_seq_one_letter_code
_entity_poly.pdbx_strand_id
1 'polypeptide(L)'
;MSSVRVLVRTRKGAFVLTSDERRQDWQVSGPHFAGWEIYHIVGSPADPNRLYASQSGGWFGQIIQRSDDGGQTWEPVSNEFTYEGIPGTHQWYDGSQHPWEFKRVWHLEPSLTDPDTVYAGVED
;
A
#
# COMPACT_ATOMS: atom_id res chain seq x y z
N MET A 1 21.31 18.29 -4.14
CA MET A 1 21.51 17.51 -2.91
C MET A 1 20.64 16.28 -2.94
N SER A 2 21.24 15.15 -2.69
CA SER A 2 20.46 13.92 -2.58
C SER A 2 19.79 13.85 -1.22
N SER A 3 18.56 13.37 -1.21
CA SER A 3 17.80 13.09 0.01
C SER A 3 17.54 11.60 0.12
N VAL A 4 17.37 11.16 1.37
CA VAL A 4 17.04 9.77 1.67
C VAL A 4 15.67 9.74 2.30
N ARG A 5 14.84 8.82 1.85
CA ARG A 5 13.49 8.64 2.38
C ARG A 5 13.29 7.17 2.75
N VAL A 6 12.78 6.96 3.97
CA VAL A 6 12.41 5.64 4.45
C VAL A 6 10.90 5.62 4.68
N LEU A 7 10.25 4.64 4.09
CA LEU A 7 8.81 4.45 4.20
C LEU A 7 8.55 3.32 5.19
N VAL A 8 7.78 3.59 6.24
CA VAL A 8 7.55 2.64 7.33
C VAL A 8 6.06 2.37 7.47
N ARG A 9 5.68 1.12 7.32
CA ARG A 9 4.33 0.67 7.59
C ARG A 9 4.20 0.13 9.01
N THR A 10 3.06 0.36 9.63
CA THR A 10 2.74 -0.21 10.95
C THR A 10 1.26 -0.56 11.02
N ARG A 11 0.87 -1.25 12.09
CA ARG A 11 -0.54 -1.52 12.38
C ARG A 11 -1.32 -0.27 12.82
N LYS A 12 -0.63 0.81 13.07
CA LYS A 12 -1.22 2.06 13.59
C LYS A 12 -1.09 3.23 12.63
N GLY A 13 -0.66 2.97 11.41
CA GLY A 13 -0.48 3.98 10.38
C GLY A 13 0.84 3.84 9.66
N ALA A 14 1.13 4.80 8.80
CA ALA A 14 2.34 4.87 8.01
C ALA A 14 3.16 6.10 8.39
N PHE A 15 4.48 5.98 8.26
CA PHE A 15 5.42 7.06 8.53
C PHE A 15 6.36 7.24 7.36
N VAL A 16 6.71 8.49 7.10
CA VAL A 16 7.71 8.86 6.11
C VAL A 16 8.85 9.55 6.84
N LEU A 17 10.03 8.97 6.78
CA LEU A 17 11.24 9.53 7.39
C LEU A 17 12.12 10.08 6.28
N THR A 18 12.58 11.31 6.45
CA THR A 18 13.45 11.97 5.48
C THR A 18 14.73 12.45 6.12
N SER A 19 15.82 12.35 5.39
CA SER A 19 17.13 12.83 5.80
C SER A 19 17.92 13.27 4.58
N ASP A 20 19.05 13.91 4.83
CA ASP A 20 20.04 14.18 3.80
C ASP A 20 20.95 12.94 3.60
N GLU A 21 21.96 13.07 2.75
CA GLU A 21 22.90 11.99 2.46
C GLU A 21 23.74 11.54 3.66
N ARG A 22 23.84 12.39 4.71
CA ARG A 22 24.57 12.07 5.94
C ARG A 22 23.81 11.08 6.82
N ARG A 23 22.47 11.05 6.73
CA ARG A 23 21.60 10.16 7.50
C ARG A 23 21.78 10.27 9.02
N GLN A 24 22.09 11.48 9.49
CA GLN A 24 22.27 11.74 10.92
C GLN A 24 21.04 12.34 11.56
N ASP A 25 20.38 13.29 10.87
CA ASP A 25 19.18 13.95 11.33
C ASP A 25 17.99 13.53 10.48
N TRP A 26 16.94 13.06 11.13
CA TRP A 26 15.74 12.57 10.46
C TRP A 26 14.53 13.38 10.84
N GLN A 27 13.73 13.71 9.83
CA GLN A 27 12.41 14.28 10.03
C GLN A 27 11.38 13.15 9.87
N VAL A 28 10.45 13.06 10.81
CA VAL A 28 9.42 12.03 10.82
C VAL A 28 8.07 12.68 10.52
N SER A 29 7.44 12.23 9.46
CA SER A 29 6.08 12.60 9.08
C SER A 29 5.14 11.45 9.37
N GLY A 30 4.04 11.71 10.04
CA GLY A 30 3.04 10.70 10.38
C GLY A 30 2.62 10.76 11.84
N PRO A 31 1.75 9.85 12.29
CA PRO A 31 1.20 8.75 11.49
C PRO A 31 0.20 9.21 10.43
N HIS A 32 0.42 8.79 9.20
CA HIS A 32 -0.58 8.86 8.15
C HIS A 32 -1.54 7.68 8.32
N PHE A 33 -2.83 7.88 8.08
CA PHE A 33 -3.84 6.85 8.31
C PHE A 33 -3.86 6.36 9.75
N ALA A 34 -3.83 7.28 10.72
CA ALA A 34 -3.73 6.95 12.14
C ALA A 34 -4.83 5.98 12.58
N GLY A 35 -4.43 4.90 13.24
CA GLY A 35 -5.33 3.84 13.70
C GLY A 35 -5.61 2.74 12.68
N TRP A 36 -5.11 2.89 11.44
CA TRP A 36 -5.29 1.89 10.39
C TRP A 36 -4.05 1.03 10.24
N GLU A 37 -4.27 -0.23 9.93
CA GLU A 37 -3.19 -1.14 9.59
C GLU A 37 -2.76 -0.92 8.14
N ILE A 38 -1.48 -0.69 7.93
CA ILE A 38 -0.89 -0.51 6.61
C ILE A 38 -0.05 -1.74 6.29
N TYR A 39 -0.44 -2.47 5.24
CA TYR A 39 0.28 -3.68 4.82
C TYR A 39 1.49 -3.40 3.95
N HIS A 40 1.44 -2.34 3.17
CA HIS A 40 2.57 -1.97 2.32
C HIS A 40 2.53 -0.47 2.03
N ILE A 41 3.70 0.13 1.97
CA ILE A 41 3.89 1.50 1.48
C ILE A 41 5.12 1.51 0.59
N VAL A 42 5.01 2.11 -0.59
CA VAL A 42 6.05 2.04 -1.61
C VAL A 42 6.07 3.31 -2.45
N GLY A 43 7.25 3.68 -2.93
CA GLY A 43 7.43 4.80 -3.86
C GLY A 43 7.52 4.32 -5.30
N SER A 44 7.03 5.15 -6.22
CA SER A 44 7.16 4.89 -7.64
C SER A 44 8.60 5.15 -8.10
N PRO A 45 9.22 4.24 -8.83
CA PRO A 45 10.52 4.52 -9.45
C PRO A 45 10.43 5.48 -10.64
N ALA A 46 9.22 5.70 -11.17
CA ALA A 46 9.00 6.60 -12.30
C ALA A 46 8.75 8.05 -11.88
N ASP A 47 8.34 8.28 -10.64
CA ASP A 47 8.06 9.62 -10.11
C ASP A 47 8.37 9.65 -8.61
N PRO A 48 9.39 10.42 -8.16
CA PRO A 48 9.78 10.45 -6.75
C PRO A 48 8.72 11.04 -5.83
N ASN A 49 7.74 11.77 -6.32
CA ASN A 49 6.65 12.30 -5.52
C ASN A 49 5.46 11.33 -5.39
N ARG A 50 5.41 10.28 -6.21
CA ARG A 50 4.31 9.32 -6.20
C ARG A 50 4.57 8.19 -5.20
N LEU A 51 3.67 8.05 -4.24
CA LEU A 51 3.66 6.95 -3.28
C LEU A 51 2.33 6.22 -3.33
N TYR A 52 2.35 4.95 -2.98
CA TYR A 52 1.15 4.13 -2.80
C TYR A 52 1.19 3.43 -1.45
N ALA A 53 0.03 3.29 -0.82
CA ALA A 53 -0.12 2.58 0.44
C ALA A 53 -1.34 1.67 0.40
N SER A 54 -1.20 0.49 0.99
CA SER A 54 -2.28 -0.48 1.14
C SER A 54 -2.82 -0.37 2.56
N GLN A 55 -4.01 0.20 2.69
CA GLN A 55 -4.71 0.45 3.94
C GLN A 55 -5.77 -0.62 4.19
N SER A 56 -5.80 -1.16 5.40
CA SER A 56 -6.75 -2.21 5.76
C SER A 56 -7.48 -1.85 7.04
N GLY A 57 -8.77 -2.13 7.06
CA GLY A 57 -9.60 -1.97 8.26
C GLY A 57 -10.70 -3.00 8.29
N GLY A 58 -10.97 -3.54 9.47
CA GLY A 58 -12.00 -4.57 9.66
C GLY A 58 -13.43 -4.08 9.37
N TRP A 59 -13.66 -2.76 9.47
CA TRP A 59 -14.96 -2.14 9.21
C TRP A 59 -15.11 -1.60 7.80
N PHE A 60 -14.02 -1.05 7.22
CA PHE A 60 -14.08 -0.31 5.97
C PHE A 60 -13.39 -1.02 4.81
N GLY A 61 -12.87 -2.23 5.06
CA GLY A 61 -12.25 -3.05 4.01
C GLY A 61 -10.86 -2.60 3.63
N GLN A 62 -10.55 -2.79 2.36
CA GLN A 62 -9.22 -2.53 1.79
C GLN A 62 -9.26 -1.29 0.92
N ILE A 63 -8.25 -0.43 1.05
CA ILE A 63 -8.14 0.80 0.27
C ILE A 63 -6.70 0.93 -0.21
N ILE A 64 -6.52 1.22 -1.50
CA ILE A 64 -5.23 1.66 -2.01
C ILE A 64 -5.24 3.18 -2.02
N GLN A 65 -4.29 3.77 -1.30
CA GLN A 65 -4.10 5.22 -1.22
C GLN A 65 -2.94 5.64 -2.10
N ARG A 66 -3.07 6.82 -2.69
CA ARG A 66 -2.03 7.41 -3.54
C ARG A 66 -1.66 8.80 -3.02
N SER A 67 -0.37 9.10 -3.01
CA SER A 67 0.15 10.43 -2.75
C SER A 67 0.90 10.94 -3.97
N ASP A 68 0.71 12.22 -4.32
CA ASP A 68 1.41 12.89 -5.41
C ASP A 68 2.40 13.95 -4.91
N ASP A 69 2.58 14.05 -3.59
CA ASP A 69 3.39 15.09 -2.95
C ASP A 69 4.39 14.54 -1.94
N GLY A 70 4.87 13.31 -2.18
CA GLY A 70 5.88 12.69 -1.33
C GLY A 70 5.36 12.21 0.02
N GLY A 71 4.06 11.99 0.14
CA GLY A 71 3.45 11.46 1.36
C GLY A 71 2.84 12.50 2.28
N GLN A 72 2.74 13.75 1.85
CA GLN A 72 2.12 14.80 2.68
C GLN A 72 0.60 14.69 2.66
N THR A 73 0.01 14.47 1.49
CA THR A 73 -1.43 14.25 1.35
C THR A 73 -1.70 12.97 0.57
N TRP A 74 -2.84 12.35 0.84
CA TRP A 74 -3.22 11.06 0.27
C TRP A 74 -4.66 11.08 -0.21
N GLU A 75 -4.93 10.34 -1.29
CA GLU A 75 -6.30 10.14 -1.79
C GLU A 75 -6.53 8.65 -2.10
N PRO A 76 -7.73 8.13 -1.82
CA PRO A 76 -8.06 6.75 -2.19
C PRO A 76 -8.21 6.64 -3.71
N VAL A 77 -7.59 5.62 -4.29
CA VAL A 77 -7.67 5.36 -5.73
C VAL A 77 -8.34 4.05 -6.05
N SER A 78 -8.48 3.14 -5.07
CA SER A 78 -9.25 1.92 -5.23
C SER A 78 -9.71 1.43 -3.87
N ASN A 79 -11.01 1.20 -3.72
CA ASN A 79 -11.62 0.69 -2.51
C ASN A 79 -12.68 -0.39 -2.80
N GLU A 80 -12.85 -0.74 -4.06
CA GLU A 80 -13.73 -1.82 -4.47
C GLU A 80 -12.92 -2.86 -5.24
N PHE A 81 -12.86 -4.05 -4.69
CA PHE A 81 -12.11 -5.15 -5.26
C PHE A 81 -13.06 -6.31 -5.51
N THR A 82 -13.26 -6.63 -6.77
CA THR A 82 -14.15 -7.71 -7.19
C THR A 82 -13.47 -8.55 -8.26
N TYR A 83 -13.80 -9.84 -8.27
CA TYR A 83 -13.42 -10.71 -9.37
C TYR A 83 -14.48 -10.64 -10.45
N GLU A 84 -14.04 -10.68 -11.70
CA GLU A 84 -14.99 -10.74 -12.84
C GLU A 84 -15.69 -12.10 -12.87
N GLY A 85 -17.03 -12.06 -13.03
CA GLY A 85 -17.83 -13.27 -13.15
C GLY A 85 -17.95 -14.03 -11.83
N ILE A 86 -18.10 -15.35 -11.95
CA ILE A 86 -18.19 -16.25 -10.80
C ILE A 86 -16.78 -16.70 -10.46
N PRO A 87 -16.23 -16.38 -9.28
CA PRO A 87 -14.91 -16.85 -8.89
C PRO A 87 -14.90 -18.37 -8.75
N GLY A 88 -13.78 -18.98 -9.14
CA GLY A 88 -13.57 -20.41 -8.92
C GLY A 88 -13.44 -20.75 -7.44
N THR A 89 -13.13 -21.99 -7.16
CA THR A 89 -12.89 -22.48 -5.80
C THR A 89 -11.48 -23.02 -5.66
N HIS A 90 -11.00 -23.05 -4.40
CA HIS A 90 -9.74 -23.70 -4.05
C HIS A 90 -9.99 -24.68 -2.90
N GLN A 91 -9.11 -25.66 -2.77
CA GLN A 91 -9.23 -26.69 -1.77
C GLN A 91 -8.38 -26.36 -0.55
N TRP A 92 -9.00 -26.37 0.63
CA TRP A 92 -8.27 -26.25 1.88
C TRP A 92 -7.66 -27.59 2.29
N TYR A 93 -6.79 -27.55 3.31
CA TYR A 93 -6.07 -28.73 3.82
C TYR A 93 -7.00 -29.83 4.34
N ASP A 94 -8.23 -29.50 4.73
CA ASP A 94 -9.24 -30.46 5.18
C ASP A 94 -10.05 -31.07 4.03
N GLY A 95 -9.74 -30.72 2.77
CA GLY A 95 -10.43 -31.21 1.59
C GLY A 95 -11.67 -30.42 1.20
N SER A 96 -12.10 -29.44 1.98
CA SER A 96 -13.25 -28.62 1.65
C SER A 96 -12.94 -27.61 0.52
N GLN A 97 -13.97 -27.32 -0.28
CA GLN A 97 -13.89 -26.35 -1.36
C GLN A 97 -14.33 -24.96 -0.86
N HIS A 98 -13.53 -23.94 -1.15
CA HIS A 98 -13.83 -22.57 -0.77
C HIS A 98 -13.79 -21.67 -2.00
N PRO A 99 -14.75 -20.75 -2.17
CA PRO A 99 -14.69 -19.79 -3.26
C PRO A 99 -13.54 -18.81 -3.03
N TRP A 100 -12.95 -18.34 -4.13
CA TRP A 100 -11.96 -17.29 -4.06
C TRP A 100 -12.63 -16.00 -3.57
N GLU A 101 -12.14 -15.43 -2.48
CA GLU A 101 -12.65 -14.20 -1.89
C GLU A 101 -11.48 -13.25 -1.64
N PHE A 102 -11.63 -12.02 -2.12
CA PHE A 102 -10.62 -11.00 -1.88
C PHE A 102 -10.60 -10.63 -0.39
N LYS A 103 -9.43 -10.67 0.24
CA LYS A 103 -9.27 -10.29 1.65
C LYS A 103 -8.45 -9.03 1.83
N ARG A 104 -7.29 -8.94 1.22
CA ARG A 104 -6.42 -7.78 1.38
C ARG A 104 -5.37 -7.66 0.29
N VAL A 105 -4.83 -6.45 0.17
CA VAL A 105 -3.67 -6.20 -0.69
C VAL A 105 -2.41 -6.30 0.17
N TRP A 106 -1.59 -7.31 -0.10
CA TRP A 106 -0.34 -7.54 0.61
C TRP A 106 0.80 -6.70 0.12
N HIS A 107 0.90 -6.51 -1.16
CA HIS A 107 2.05 -5.91 -1.81
C HIS A 107 1.61 -5.04 -2.97
N LEU A 108 2.25 -3.89 -3.10
CA LEU A 108 2.08 -2.98 -4.23
C LEU A 108 3.42 -2.85 -4.94
N GLU A 109 3.42 -3.10 -6.25
CA GLU A 109 4.60 -2.98 -7.09
C GLU A 109 4.35 -1.96 -8.18
N PRO A 110 4.83 -0.72 -8.03
CA PRO A 110 4.67 0.30 -9.05
C PRO A 110 5.44 -0.03 -10.32
N SER A 111 4.87 0.35 -11.47
CA SER A 111 5.56 0.25 -12.75
C SER A 111 6.88 1.01 -12.71
N LEU A 112 7.89 0.48 -13.39
CA LEU A 112 9.20 1.13 -13.48
C LEU A 112 9.18 2.39 -14.36
N THR A 113 8.21 2.51 -15.24
CA THR A 113 8.19 3.56 -16.27
C THR A 113 6.94 4.42 -16.26
N ASP A 114 5.82 3.90 -15.74
CA ASP A 114 4.54 4.61 -15.73
C ASP A 114 4.10 4.85 -14.28
N PRO A 115 4.13 6.12 -13.78
CA PRO A 115 3.75 6.42 -12.41
C PRO A 115 2.28 6.13 -12.09
N ASP A 116 1.42 6.04 -13.09
CA ASP A 116 -0.01 5.79 -12.90
C ASP A 116 -0.37 4.30 -12.88
N THR A 117 0.61 3.41 -13.06
CA THR A 117 0.40 1.97 -13.06
C THR A 117 1.03 1.33 -11.83
N VAL A 118 0.24 0.56 -11.09
CA VAL A 118 0.70 -0.23 -9.95
C VAL A 118 0.08 -1.63 -10.02
N TYR A 119 0.90 -2.64 -9.72
CA TYR A 119 0.46 -4.03 -9.63
C TYR A 119 0.23 -4.38 -8.17
N ALA A 120 -0.82 -5.12 -7.88
CA ALA A 120 -1.17 -5.49 -6.51
C ALA A 120 -1.14 -7.00 -6.32
N GLY A 121 -0.39 -7.45 -5.33
CA GLY A 121 -0.44 -8.81 -4.83
C GLY A 121 -1.51 -8.90 -3.75
N VAL A 122 -2.44 -9.83 -3.89
CA VAL A 122 -3.60 -9.91 -3.02
C VAL A 122 -3.64 -11.22 -2.25
N GLU A 123 -4.31 -11.18 -1.11
CA GLU A 123 -4.66 -12.36 -0.33
C GLU A 123 -6.12 -12.71 -0.58
N ASP A 124 -6.32 -13.99 -0.73
CA ASP A 124 -7.63 -14.61 -0.79
C ASP A 124 -8.00 -15.18 0.59
#